data_74b7c7dee2db9666182b60fdafe87030
#
_entry.id   74b7c7dee2db9666182b60fdafe87030
#
_cell.length_a   1.000
_cell.length_b   1.000
_cell.length_c   1.000
_cell.angle_alpha   90.00
_cell.angle_beta   90.00
_cell.angle_gamma   90.00
#
_symmetry.space_group_name_H-M   'P 1'
#
loop_
_entity.id
_entity.type
_entity.pdbx_description
1 polymer ?
#
loop_
_entity_poly.entity_id
_entity_poly.type
_entity_poly.pdbx_seq_one_letter_code
_entity_poly.pdbx_strand_id
1 'polypeptide(L)'
;MTDAFIAFVRHEEELLLLRRSKSDTDSPALWDGVYGIGDSEEDVLNRVSECTGIPLEDLEYVRAGPALGIDIGGRLQDIAPCLVVSSSKEVTPTGRYIESTWVDPGEIQNHNCVFADLDMENSDKLFREMYGSVAAYLFIVKTAIGSEKRVADEMQARLMGSGSLSKIQDDIYGILHPTGMRGYVMVESSALHHVEK
;
A
#
# COMPACT_ATOMS: atom_id res chain seq x y z
N MET A 1 19.31 -11.09 -1.76
CA MET A 1 18.20 -10.95 -0.80
C MET A 1 18.37 -9.59 -0.18
N THR A 2 17.35 -8.80 -0.15
CA THR A 2 17.38 -7.47 0.45
C THR A 2 17.23 -7.66 1.95
N ASP A 3 18.29 -7.37 2.70
CA ASP A 3 18.29 -7.53 4.16
C ASP A 3 17.61 -6.32 4.85
N ALA A 4 17.07 -5.36 4.09
CA ALA A 4 16.44 -4.16 4.61
C ALA A 4 14.98 -4.07 4.19
N PHE A 5 14.14 -3.58 5.11
CA PHE A 5 12.71 -3.36 4.85
C PHE A 5 12.21 -2.05 5.45
N ILE A 6 11.10 -1.55 4.90
CA ILE A 6 10.24 -0.54 5.53
C ILE A 6 8.87 -1.18 5.76
N ALA A 7 8.46 -1.33 7.02
CA ALA A 7 7.13 -1.82 7.36
C ALA A 7 6.16 -0.66 7.54
N PHE A 8 5.04 -0.74 6.84
CA PHE A 8 3.91 0.16 6.98
C PHE A 8 2.82 -0.55 7.79
N VAL A 9 2.45 0.06 8.89
CA VAL A 9 1.43 -0.48 9.79
C VAL A 9 0.10 0.17 9.46
N ARG A 10 -0.90 -0.65 9.17
CA ARG A 10 -2.27 -0.23 8.89
C ARG A 10 -3.17 -0.59 10.04
N HIS A 11 -4.07 0.32 10.39
CA HIS A 11 -5.22 0.05 11.23
C HIS A 11 -6.47 0.58 10.53
N GLU A 12 -7.40 -0.31 10.22
CA GLU A 12 -8.55 0.02 9.35
C GLU A 12 -8.10 0.67 8.03
N GLU A 13 -8.48 1.92 7.78
CA GLU A 13 -8.17 2.68 6.57
C GLU A 13 -6.94 3.61 6.74
N GLU A 14 -6.36 3.71 7.93
CA GLU A 14 -5.27 4.63 8.23
C GLU A 14 -3.92 3.91 8.28
N LEU A 15 -2.87 4.65 7.92
CA LEU A 15 -1.47 4.23 8.03
C LEU A 15 -0.75 4.96 9.14
N LEU A 16 0.07 4.22 9.86
CA LEU A 16 0.96 4.77 10.88
C LEU A 16 2.18 5.40 10.24
N LEU A 17 2.38 6.68 10.53
CA LEU A 17 3.64 7.37 10.29
C LEU A 17 4.35 7.61 11.62
N LEU A 18 5.65 7.37 11.62
CA LEU A 18 6.55 7.60 12.75
C LEU A 18 7.55 8.70 12.40
N ARG A 19 7.69 9.69 13.27
CA ARG A 19 8.63 10.79 13.06
C ARG A 19 9.98 10.46 13.64
N ARG A 20 11.02 10.55 12.83
CA ARG A 20 12.41 10.36 13.26
C ARG A 20 12.88 11.51 14.16
N SER A 21 13.77 11.21 15.07
CA SER A 21 14.42 12.22 15.92
C SER A 21 15.18 13.25 15.07
N LYS A 22 15.28 14.47 15.57
CA LYS A 22 16.14 15.53 14.97
C LYS A 22 17.62 15.17 15.00
N SER A 23 18.03 14.25 15.85
CA SER A 23 19.38 13.72 15.95
C SER A 23 19.63 12.49 15.08
N ASP A 24 18.62 12.04 14.31
CA ASP A 24 18.80 10.95 13.34
C ASP A 24 19.82 11.38 12.27
N THR A 25 20.78 10.51 11.97
CA THR A 25 21.88 10.82 11.07
C THR A 25 21.51 10.71 9.59
N ASP A 26 20.52 9.89 9.28
CA ASP A 26 20.19 9.54 7.91
C ASP A 26 19.03 10.39 7.37
N SER A 27 18.04 10.67 8.21
CA SER A 27 16.81 11.37 7.79
C SER A 27 16.19 12.14 8.97
N PRO A 28 16.81 13.22 9.45
CA PRO A 28 16.41 13.93 10.66
C PRO A 28 15.02 14.57 10.51
N ALA A 29 14.17 14.34 11.49
CA ALA A 29 12.83 14.91 11.63
C ALA A 29 11.84 14.56 10.51
N LEU A 30 12.17 13.63 9.61
CA LEU A 30 11.27 13.15 8.57
C LEU A 30 10.30 12.10 9.13
N TRP A 31 9.16 11.98 8.48
CA TRP A 31 8.20 10.91 8.74
C TRP A 31 8.57 9.66 7.95
N ASP A 32 8.28 8.48 8.52
CA ASP A 32 8.66 7.19 7.94
C ASP A 32 7.70 6.08 8.37
N GLY A 33 7.79 4.93 7.70
CA GLY A 33 7.36 3.66 8.25
C GLY A 33 8.40 3.11 9.25
N VAL A 34 8.27 1.85 9.63
CA VAL A 34 9.25 1.20 10.50
C VAL A 34 10.38 0.63 9.66
N TYR A 35 11.55 1.25 9.71
CA TYR A 35 12.75 0.73 9.06
C TYR A 35 13.40 -0.38 9.90
N GLY A 36 13.78 -1.46 9.23
CA GLY A 36 14.44 -2.59 9.85
C GLY A 36 15.39 -3.34 8.92
N ILE A 37 16.14 -4.27 9.51
CA ILE A 37 17.00 -5.22 8.82
C ILE A 37 16.51 -6.61 9.22
N GLY A 38 16.32 -7.47 8.24
CA GLY A 38 15.85 -8.84 8.39
C GLY A 38 15.15 -9.31 7.11
N ASP A 39 14.95 -10.60 6.99
CA ASP A 39 14.37 -11.25 5.80
C ASP A 39 13.16 -12.16 6.12
N SER A 40 12.76 -12.22 7.39
CA SER A 40 11.62 -13.01 7.86
C SER A 40 10.45 -12.15 8.32
N GLU A 41 9.24 -12.73 8.30
CA GLU A 41 8.03 -12.10 8.86
C GLU A 41 8.21 -11.79 10.35
N GLU A 42 8.90 -12.69 11.07
CA GLU A 42 9.17 -12.53 12.50
C GLU A 42 10.07 -11.31 12.77
N ASP A 43 11.10 -11.08 11.94
CA ASP A 43 11.96 -9.89 12.04
C ASP A 43 11.16 -8.61 11.85
N VAL A 44 10.24 -8.60 10.86
CA VAL A 44 9.38 -7.45 10.59
C VAL A 44 8.46 -7.17 11.76
N LEU A 45 7.75 -8.19 12.26
CA LEU A 45 6.80 -8.03 13.38
C LEU A 45 7.50 -7.61 14.67
N ASN A 46 8.63 -8.24 15.00
CA ASN A 46 9.43 -7.88 16.18
C ASN A 46 9.88 -6.42 16.07
N ARG A 47 10.38 -6.02 14.91
CA ARG A 47 10.83 -4.63 14.70
C ARG A 47 9.72 -3.61 14.78
N VAL A 48 8.54 -3.93 14.24
CA VAL A 48 7.35 -3.08 14.38
C VAL A 48 6.97 -2.94 15.84
N SER A 49 6.86 -4.05 16.57
CA SER A 49 6.53 -4.04 18.00
C SER A 49 7.53 -3.23 18.82
N GLU A 50 8.83 -3.41 18.60
CA GLU A 50 9.89 -2.65 19.26
C GLU A 50 9.79 -1.14 19.03
N CYS A 51 9.49 -0.71 17.79
CA CYS A 51 9.49 0.69 17.43
C CYS A 51 8.19 1.42 17.78
N THR A 52 7.08 0.69 17.84
CA THR A 52 5.74 1.26 18.03
C THR A 52 5.18 1.02 19.41
N GLY A 53 5.70 0.04 20.14
CA GLY A 53 5.13 -0.42 21.41
C GLY A 53 3.83 -1.22 21.25
N ILE A 54 3.38 -1.50 20.02
CA ILE A 54 2.21 -2.35 19.76
C ILE A 54 2.59 -3.80 20.11
N PRO A 55 1.80 -4.51 20.92
CA PRO A 55 2.04 -5.91 21.24
C PRO A 55 2.05 -6.80 19.99
N LEU A 56 2.87 -7.85 19.99
CA LEU A 56 2.95 -8.79 18.85
C LEU A 56 1.62 -9.47 18.54
N GLU A 57 0.81 -9.76 19.54
CA GLU A 57 -0.50 -10.36 19.40
C GLU A 57 -1.53 -9.45 18.66
N ASP A 58 -1.24 -8.15 18.60
CA ASP A 58 -2.05 -7.16 17.87
C ASP A 58 -1.53 -6.89 16.46
N LEU A 59 -0.45 -7.54 16.04
CA LEU A 59 0.19 -7.35 14.75
C LEU A 59 0.04 -8.60 13.87
N GLU A 60 -0.32 -8.39 12.61
CA GLU A 60 -0.38 -9.42 11.59
C GLU A 60 0.45 -9.01 10.37
N TYR A 61 1.41 -9.86 9.97
CA TYR A 61 2.13 -9.66 8.73
C TYR A 61 1.26 -10.06 7.54
N VAL A 62 1.14 -9.16 6.56
CA VAL A 62 0.32 -9.41 5.37
C VAL A 62 1.18 -9.85 4.20
N ARG A 63 2.20 -9.06 3.85
CA ARG A 63 3.08 -9.35 2.71
C ARG A 63 4.27 -8.41 2.62
N ALA A 64 5.26 -8.79 1.81
CA ALA A 64 6.26 -7.87 1.27
C ALA A 64 5.97 -7.57 -0.20
N GLY A 65 6.31 -6.36 -0.63
CA GLY A 65 6.39 -5.97 -2.03
C GLY A 65 7.79 -6.17 -2.62
N PRO A 66 7.95 -5.88 -3.92
CA PRO A 66 9.25 -5.90 -4.57
C PRO A 66 10.19 -4.86 -3.94
N ALA A 67 11.48 -5.20 -3.86
CA ALA A 67 12.47 -4.28 -3.34
C ALA A 67 12.60 -3.05 -4.26
N LEU A 68 12.69 -1.88 -3.65
CA LEU A 68 12.82 -0.59 -4.30
C LEU A 68 14.16 0.03 -3.93
N GLY A 69 14.84 0.64 -4.92
CA GLY A 69 16.03 1.44 -4.67
C GLY A 69 15.65 2.77 -4.00
N ILE A 70 15.94 2.92 -2.72
CA ILE A 70 15.64 4.13 -1.94
C ILE A 70 16.97 4.81 -1.56
N ASP A 71 17.09 6.11 -1.81
CA ASP A 71 18.23 6.90 -1.33
C ASP A 71 18.02 7.26 0.14
N ILE A 72 18.87 6.74 1.00
CA ILE A 72 18.89 7.07 2.42
C ILE A 72 20.24 7.69 2.74
N GLY A 73 20.25 9.00 2.99
CA GLY A 73 21.45 9.72 3.36
C GLY A 73 22.55 9.74 2.26
N GLY A 74 22.14 9.75 0.97
CA GLY A 74 23.05 9.73 -0.18
C GLY A 74 23.56 8.33 -0.56
N ARG A 75 22.92 7.27 -0.05
CA ARG A 75 23.23 5.87 -0.40
C ARG A 75 21.97 5.18 -0.91
N LEU A 76 22.04 4.72 -2.16
CA LEU A 76 20.98 3.88 -2.72
C LEU A 76 20.99 2.51 -2.02
N GLN A 77 19.86 2.14 -1.43
CA GLN A 77 19.66 0.86 -0.78
C GLN A 77 18.41 0.19 -1.37
N ASP A 78 18.51 -1.10 -1.62
CA ASP A 78 17.35 -1.91 -1.98
C ASP A 78 16.56 -2.24 -0.72
N ILE A 79 15.34 -1.76 -0.63
CA ILE A 79 14.49 -1.89 0.55
C ILE A 79 13.16 -2.52 0.14
N ALA A 80 12.76 -3.58 0.84
CA ALA A 80 11.47 -4.23 0.64
C ALA A 80 10.38 -3.50 1.44
N PRO A 81 9.31 -2.98 0.81
CA PRO A 81 8.15 -2.52 1.54
C PRO A 81 7.38 -3.71 2.11
N CYS A 82 7.00 -3.65 3.37
CA CYS A 82 6.20 -4.67 4.05
C CYS A 82 4.91 -4.05 4.56
N LEU A 83 3.81 -4.77 4.46
CA LEU A 83 2.53 -4.39 5.04
C LEU A 83 2.25 -5.23 6.27
N VAL A 84 1.96 -4.54 7.37
CA VAL A 84 1.54 -5.11 8.65
C VAL A 84 0.19 -4.51 9.03
N VAL A 85 -0.73 -5.32 9.53
CA VAL A 85 -2.01 -4.84 10.06
C VAL A 85 -1.95 -4.87 11.58
N SER A 86 -2.49 -3.82 12.20
CA SER A 86 -2.64 -3.74 13.65
C SER A 86 -4.11 -3.72 14.06
N SER A 87 -4.46 -4.47 15.09
CA SER A 87 -5.77 -4.38 15.76
C SER A 87 -5.86 -3.23 16.77
N SER A 88 -4.70 -2.63 17.14
CA SER A 88 -4.59 -1.54 18.11
C SER A 88 -4.11 -0.25 17.46
N LYS A 89 -4.66 0.88 17.91
CA LYS A 89 -4.15 2.23 17.59
C LYS A 89 -3.21 2.81 18.65
N GLU A 90 -3.02 2.12 19.76
CA GLU A 90 -2.15 2.62 20.82
C GLU A 90 -0.68 2.47 20.40
N VAL A 91 0.01 3.60 20.22
CA VAL A 91 1.40 3.65 19.78
C VAL A 91 2.22 4.44 20.78
N THR A 92 3.33 3.85 21.20
CA THR A 92 4.37 4.49 22.00
C THR A 92 5.68 4.42 21.23
N PRO A 93 6.03 5.46 20.43
CA PRO A 93 7.24 5.44 19.61
C PRO A 93 8.49 5.27 20.48
N THR A 94 9.42 4.42 20.00
CA THR A 94 10.68 4.15 20.71
C THR A 94 11.88 4.20 19.76
N GLY A 95 13.07 4.13 20.32
CA GLY A 95 14.31 4.10 19.56
C GLY A 95 14.58 5.42 18.83
N ARG A 96 14.61 5.36 17.49
CA ARG A 96 14.85 6.55 16.63
C ARG A 96 13.62 7.42 16.41
N TYR A 97 12.44 6.95 16.80
CA TYR A 97 11.16 7.62 16.59
C TYR A 97 10.71 8.35 17.85
N ILE A 98 10.19 9.56 17.69
CA ILE A 98 9.82 10.46 18.80
C ILE A 98 8.35 10.85 18.78
N GLU A 99 7.66 10.59 17.67
CA GLU A 99 6.26 10.99 17.46
C GLU A 99 5.60 9.98 16.53
N SER A 100 4.30 9.80 16.66
CA SER A 100 3.49 8.95 15.78
C SER A 100 2.20 9.65 15.40
N THR A 101 1.70 9.34 14.21
CA THR A 101 0.37 9.78 13.77
C THR A 101 -0.24 8.72 12.85
N TRP A 102 -1.55 8.55 12.95
CA TRP A 102 -2.33 7.79 11.99
C TRP A 102 -2.87 8.75 10.94
N VAL A 103 -2.70 8.43 9.67
CA VAL A 103 -3.05 9.29 8.56
C VAL A 103 -3.88 8.54 7.53
N ASP A 104 -4.85 9.23 6.95
CA ASP A 104 -5.48 8.75 5.72
C ASP A 104 -4.42 8.66 4.61
N PRO A 105 -4.40 7.58 3.84
CA PRO A 105 -3.48 7.42 2.73
C PRO A 105 -3.41 8.62 1.77
N GLY A 106 -4.53 9.26 1.49
CA GLY A 106 -4.57 10.45 0.63
C GLY A 106 -3.87 11.68 1.23
N GLU A 107 -3.61 11.68 2.54
CA GLU A 107 -2.98 12.81 3.26
C GLU A 107 -1.47 12.64 3.47
N ILE A 108 -0.90 11.47 3.14
CA ILE A 108 0.55 11.21 3.33
C ILE A 108 1.42 12.26 2.63
N GLN A 109 1.00 12.73 1.46
CA GLN A 109 1.70 13.78 0.72
C GLN A 109 1.84 15.11 1.49
N ASN A 110 1.03 15.31 2.54
CA ASN A 110 1.12 16.48 3.41
C ASN A 110 2.21 16.35 4.48
N HIS A 111 2.80 15.15 4.59
CA HIS A 111 3.88 14.86 5.52
C HIS A 111 5.22 14.82 4.77
N ASN A 112 6.26 15.40 5.36
CA ASN A 112 7.61 15.31 4.81
C ASN A 112 8.20 13.93 5.15
N CYS A 113 7.99 12.96 4.25
CA CYS A 113 8.38 11.57 4.44
C CYS A 113 9.76 11.25 3.85
N VAL A 114 10.45 10.27 4.41
CA VAL A 114 11.75 9.77 3.91
C VAL A 114 11.65 9.32 2.44
N PHE A 115 10.50 8.79 2.06
CA PHE A 115 10.22 8.30 0.71
C PHE A 115 9.59 9.35 -0.23
N ALA A 116 9.48 10.62 0.22
CA ALA A 116 8.90 11.70 -0.60
C ALA A 116 9.77 12.09 -1.81
N ASP A 117 11.08 11.81 -1.72
CA ASP A 117 12.05 12.08 -2.79
C ASP A 117 12.21 10.90 -3.76
N LEU A 118 11.40 9.83 -3.60
CA LEU A 118 11.33 8.77 -4.60
C LEU A 118 10.85 9.36 -5.93
N ASP A 119 11.46 8.93 -7.04
CA ASP A 119 10.89 9.26 -8.33
C ASP A 119 9.41 8.82 -8.40
N MET A 120 8.63 9.47 -9.26
CA MET A 120 7.17 9.22 -9.30
C MET A 120 6.83 7.75 -9.54
N GLU A 121 7.66 7.02 -10.28
CA GLU A 121 7.45 5.60 -10.56
C GLU A 121 7.67 4.74 -9.30
N ASN A 122 8.75 4.98 -8.56
CA ASN A 122 9.04 4.25 -7.31
C ASN A 122 8.09 4.65 -6.19
N SER A 123 7.68 5.92 -6.12
CA SER A 123 6.66 6.40 -5.20
C SER A 123 5.33 5.69 -5.47
N ASP A 124 4.87 5.64 -6.72
CA ASP A 124 3.66 4.93 -7.11
C ASP A 124 3.72 3.43 -6.79
N LYS A 125 4.86 2.78 -7.02
CA LYS A 125 5.03 1.36 -6.66
C LYS A 125 4.94 1.16 -5.15
N LEU A 126 5.66 1.98 -4.38
CA LEU A 126 5.62 1.90 -2.92
C LEU A 126 4.18 2.09 -2.41
N PHE A 127 3.47 3.11 -2.91
CA PHE A 127 2.07 3.34 -2.57
C PHE A 127 1.17 2.17 -2.98
N ARG A 128 1.29 1.65 -4.18
CA ARG A 128 0.51 0.48 -4.62
C ARG A 128 0.78 -0.75 -3.76
N GLU A 129 2.01 -0.99 -3.39
CA GLU A 129 2.36 -2.10 -2.49
C GLU A 129 1.83 -1.90 -1.07
N MET A 130 1.84 -0.68 -0.57
CA MET A 130 1.24 -0.33 0.73
C MET A 130 -0.28 -0.40 0.73
N TYR A 131 -0.90 0.08 -0.37
CA TYR A 131 -2.35 0.18 -0.53
C TYR A 131 -2.96 -0.99 -1.28
N GLY A 132 -2.19 -1.75 -2.01
CA GLY A 132 -2.68 -2.84 -2.87
C GLY A 132 -3.39 -3.98 -2.12
N SER A 133 -3.49 -3.91 -0.80
CA SER A 133 -4.41 -4.69 0.00
C SER A 133 -5.55 -3.85 0.59
N VAL A 134 -5.57 -2.54 0.35
CA VAL A 134 -6.65 -1.67 0.76
C VAL A 134 -7.82 -1.90 -0.18
N ALA A 135 -8.83 -2.53 0.40
CA ALA A 135 -10.18 -2.63 -0.11
C ALA A 135 -10.30 -2.62 -1.65
N ALA A 136 -10.16 -3.78 -2.26
CA ALA A 136 -10.80 -3.98 -3.54
C ALA A 136 -12.31 -3.78 -3.34
N TYR A 137 -12.84 -2.72 -3.89
CA TYR A 137 -14.28 -2.50 -3.89
C TYR A 137 -14.91 -3.27 -5.04
N LEU A 138 -16.02 -3.93 -4.76
CA LEU A 138 -16.80 -4.57 -5.79
C LEU A 138 -17.83 -3.58 -6.33
N PHE A 139 -17.57 -3.03 -7.50
CA PHE A 139 -18.47 -2.14 -8.19
C PHE A 139 -19.46 -2.92 -9.05
N ILE A 140 -20.72 -2.51 -9.02
CA ILE A 140 -21.78 -3.13 -9.81
C ILE A 140 -22.09 -2.22 -11.00
N VAL A 141 -21.73 -2.67 -12.18
CA VAL A 141 -22.00 -1.97 -13.45
C VAL A 141 -23.28 -2.50 -14.05
N LYS A 142 -24.28 -1.63 -14.22
CA LYS A 142 -25.55 -1.99 -14.86
C LYS A 142 -25.38 -2.07 -16.38
N THR A 143 -25.88 -3.13 -16.97
CA THR A 143 -25.88 -3.34 -18.43
C THR A 143 -27.24 -3.82 -18.93
N ALA A 144 -27.41 -3.88 -20.25
CA ALA A 144 -28.62 -4.51 -20.82
C ALA A 144 -28.62 -6.03 -20.56
N ILE A 145 -29.79 -6.55 -20.17
CA ILE A 145 -29.95 -7.98 -19.93
C ILE A 145 -29.55 -8.77 -21.18
N GLY A 146 -28.70 -9.75 -21.00
CA GLY A 146 -28.16 -10.60 -22.10
C GLY A 146 -26.91 -10.02 -22.76
N SER A 147 -26.42 -8.85 -22.33
CA SER A 147 -25.18 -8.23 -22.83
C SER A 147 -24.00 -8.35 -21.84
N GLU A 148 -24.21 -8.99 -20.70
CA GLU A 148 -23.27 -9.03 -19.57
C GLU A 148 -21.90 -9.57 -20.01
N LYS A 149 -21.90 -10.73 -20.66
CA LYS A 149 -20.64 -11.33 -21.15
C LYS A 149 -19.94 -10.44 -22.17
N ARG A 150 -20.67 -9.89 -23.14
CA ARG A 150 -20.08 -9.00 -24.16
C ARG A 150 -19.47 -7.76 -23.54
N VAL A 151 -20.15 -7.14 -22.53
CA VAL A 151 -19.63 -5.97 -21.81
C VAL A 151 -18.38 -6.33 -21.02
N ALA A 152 -18.38 -7.45 -20.30
CA ALA A 152 -17.22 -7.91 -19.56
C ALA A 152 -16.03 -8.20 -20.50
N ASP A 153 -16.25 -8.90 -21.61
CA ASP A 153 -15.22 -9.18 -22.61
C ASP A 153 -14.66 -7.88 -23.24
N GLU A 154 -15.52 -6.89 -23.49
CA GLU A 154 -15.11 -5.58 -24.03
C GLU A 154 -14.30 -4.77 -23.02
N MET A 155 -14.69 -4.74 -21.75
CA MET A 155 -13.92 -4.10 -20.67
C MET A 155 -12.54 -4.74 -20.54
N GLN A 156 -12.48 -6.05 -20.51
CA GLN A 156 -11.21 -6.79 -20.44
C GLN A 156 -10.31 -6.53 -21.66
N ALA A 157 -10.87 -6.49 -22.86
CA ALA A 157 -10.12 -6.21 -24.08
C ALA A 157 -9.53 -4.78 -24.08
N ARG A 158 -10.27 -3.81 -23.54
CA ARG A 158 -9.79 -2.42 -23.40
C ARG A 158 -8.65 -2.28 -22.40
N LEU A 159 -8.71 -3.02 -21.29
CA LEU A 159 -7.63 -3.03 -20.30
C LEU A 159 -6.35 -3.66 -20.84
N MET A 160 -6.48 -4.74 -21.62
CA MET A 160 -5.32 -5.43 -22.21
C MET A 160 -4.79 -4.75 -23.48
N GLY A 161 -5.49 -3.73 -23.99
CA GLY A 161 -5.08 -2.97 -25.17
C GLY A 161 -3.96 -1.97 -24.87
N SER A 162 -3.25 -1.52 -25.92
CA SER A 162 -2.17 -0.50 -25.80
C SER A 162 -2.66 0.94 -25.69
N GLY A 163 -3.89 1.17 -25.23
CA GLY A 163 -4.53 2.48 -25.13
C GLY A 163 -4.34 3.16 -23.77
N SER A 164 -4.99 4.31 -23.58
CA SER A 164 -4.96 5.07 -22.33
C SER A 164 -5.46 4.30 -21.09
N LEU A 165 -6.27 3.25 -21.31
CA LEU A 165 -6.81 2.41 -20.24
C LEU A 165 -5.81 1.35 -19.73
N SER A 166 -4.73 1.06 -20.46
CA SER A 166 -3.68 0.18 -19.96
C SER A 166 -3.00 0.74 -18.70
N LYS A 167 -3.07 2.05 -18.47
CA LYS A 167 -2.53 2.69 -17.27
C LYS A 167 -3.29 2.37 -15.99
N ILE A 168 -4.53 1.89 -16.08
CA ILE A 168 -5.36 1.51 -14.94
C ILE A 168 -5.51 -0.01 -14.83
N GLN A 169 -4.78 -0.76 -15.63
CA GLN A 169 -4.85 -2.22 -15.62
C GLN A 169 -4.52 -2.81 -14.25
N ASP A 170 -3.56 -2.22 -13.57
CA ASP A 170 -3.12 -2.66 -12.24
C ASP A 170 -4.11 -2.27 -11.12
N ASP A 171 -5.07 -1.39 -11.42
CA ASP A 171 -6.09 -0.93 -10.46
C ASP A 171 -7.43 -1.66 -10.62
N ILE A 172 -7.55 -2.54 -11.63
CA ILE A 172 -8.73 -3.39 -11.83
C ILE A 172 -8.31 -4.84 -11.64
N TYR A 173 -8.78 -5.44 -10.56
CA TYR A 173 -8.36 -6.77 -10.10
C TYR A 173 -9.20 -7.91 -10.71
N GLY A 174 -10.44 -7.61 -11.07
CA GLY A 174 -11.31 -8.60 -11.66
C GLY A 174 -12.54 -8.02 -12.35
N ILE A 175 -13.01 -8.72 -13.39
CA ILE A 175 -14.28 -8.44 -14.08
C ILE A 175 -15.08 -9.73 -14.09
N LEU A 176 -16.27 -9.72 -13.51
CA LEU A 176 -17.12 -10.89 -13.34
C LEU A 176 -18.51 -10.63 -13.93
N HIS A 177 -19.09 -11.63 -14.59
CA HIS A 177 -20.48 -11.62 -15.00
C HIS A 177 -21.20 -12.87 -14.46
N PRO A 178 -21.66 -12.86 -13.20
CA PRO A 178 -22.29 -14.02 -12.59
C PRO A 178 -23.59 -14.39 -13.32
N THR A 179 -23.76 -15.68 -13.64
CA THR A 179 -24.93 -16.17 -14.39
C THR A 179 -26.26 -15.94 -13.69
N GLY A 180 -26.25 -15.76 -12.36
CA GLY A 180 -27.43 -15.48 -11.55
C GLY A 180 -27.83 -14.00 -11.47
N MET A 181 -27.00 -13.08 -11.97
CA MET A 181 -27.23 -11.63 -11.87
C MET A 181 -27.39 -11.00 -13.25
N ARG A 182 -28.60 -11.12 -13.80
CA ARG A 182 -28.91 -10.56 -15.12
C ARG A 182 -28.90 -9.04 -15.14
N GLY A 183 -28.27 -8.45 -16.14
CA GLY A 183 -28.16 -7.00 -16.32
C GLY A 183 -27.04 -6.35 -15.48
N TYR A 184 -26.11 -7.14 -14.94
CA TYR A 184 -25.03 -6.63 -14.13
C TYR A 184 -23.69 -7.29 -14.47
N VAL A 185 -22.63 -6.48 -14.46
CA VAL A 185 -21.23 -6.89 -14.46
C VAL A 185 -20.62 -6.36 -13.16
N MET A 186 -19.81 -7.17 -12.49
CA MET A 186 -19.08 -6.78 -11.30
C MET A 186 -17.64 -6.49 -11.67
N VAL A 187 -17.12 -5.39 -11.16
CA VAL A 187 -15.72 -4.99 -11.36
C VAL A 187 -15.08 -4.80 -10.00
N GLU A 188 -14.05 -5.56 -9.74
CA GLU A 188 -13.22 -5.39 -8.55
C GLU A 188 -12.11 -4.39 -8.86
N SER A 189 -12.05 -3.28 -8.12
CA SER A 189 -11.12 -2.18 -8.38
C SER A 189 -10.77 -1.43 -7.10
N SER A 190 -9.59 -0.80 -7.10
CA SER A 190 -9.14 0.07 -6.01
C SER A 190 -10.00 1.34 -5.85
N ALA A 191 -10.63 1.84 -6.93
CA ALA A 191 -11.43 3.05 -6.87
C ALA A 191 -12.50 3.12 -7.97
N LEU A 192 -13.61 3.81 -7.66
CA LEU A 192 -14.75 3.99 -8.58
C LEU A 192 -14.34 4.66 -9.90
N HIS A 193 -13.50 5.67 -9.86
CA HIS A 193 -13.10 6.43 -11.04
C HIS A 193 -12.32 5.61 -12.08
N HIS A 194 -11.79 4.45 -11.71
CA HIS A 194 -11.18 3.50 -12.64
C HIS A 194 -12.24 2.70 -13.42
N VAL A 195 -13.42 2.50 -12.82
CA VAL A 195 -14.52 1.75 -13.42
C VAL A 195 -15.36 2.62 -14.37
N GLU A 196 -15.36 3.95 -14.17
CA GLU A 196 -16.13 4.92 -14.94
C GLU A 196 -15.46 5.38 -16.26
N LYS A 197 -14.21 4.96 -16.53
CA LYS A 197 -13.45 5.27 -17.76
C LYS A 197 -13.65 4.23 -18.84
#